data_8f38d8623840f3e099b69758d27ae09e
#
_entry.id   8f38d8623840f3e099b69758d27ae09e
#
_cell.length_a   1.000
_cell.length_b   1.000
_cell.length_c   1.000
_cell.angle_alpha   90.00
_cell.angle_beta   90.00
_cell.angle_gamma   90.00
#
_symmetry.space_group_name_H-M   'P 1'
#
loop_
_entity.id
_entity.type
_entity.pdbx_description
1 polymer ?
#
loop_
_entity_poly.entity_id
_entity_poly.type
_entity_poly.pdbx_seq_one_letter_code
_entity_poly.pdbx_strand_id
1 'polypeptide(L)'
;LPYDETDDSYTVIDGPGYEYHDHVPSLYVFAPHYHVPLYLQRRFKGYLEKAEKKQKEEEEKDRIFRQAHDCSFSNKEQIEKSEKCGCFFCGEIFSPSEITDYLPDEPPTAECPFCYTDSVIGDASGFPITKDFLKKMKKRWF
;
A
#
# COMPACT_ATOMS: atom_id res chain seq x y z
N LEU A 1 31.20 27.07 -9.61
CA LEU A 1 31.45 27.03 -9.42
C LEU A 1 31.22 27.09 -9.70
N PRO A 2 31.42 27.07 -9.92
CA PRO A 2 31.62 26.98 -10.06
C PRO A 2 30.91 26.92 -10.19
N TYR A 3 30.52 26.63 -10.22
CA TYR A 3 30.41 26.65 -10.04
C TYR A 3 30.22 26.72 -10.33
N ASP A 4 30.36 26.57 -10.70
CA ASP A 4 30.79 26.64 -10.78
C ASP A 4 30.47 26.69 -11.15
N GLU A 5 30.43 26.55 -11.31
CA GLU A 5 30.60 26.55 -11.35
C GLU A 5 30.13 26.54 -11.49
N THR A 6 29.92 26.66 -11.58
CA THR A 6 29.78 26.64 -11.35
C THR A 6 29.05 26.63 -11.07
N ASP A 7 29.12 26.82 -11.10
CA ASP A 7 28.69 26.77 -10.51
C ASP A 7 27.73 26.57 -10.25
N ASP A 8 27.66 26.68 -10.17
CA ASP A 8 27.00 26.44 -9.59
C ASP A 8 26.15 26.26 -9.27
N SER A 9 26.06 26.20 -9.10
CA SER A 9 25.59 25.98 -8.36
C SER A 9 24.57 25.86 -8.02
N TYR A 10 24.81 25.86 -7.77
CA TYR A 10 24.24 25.75 -7.23
C TYR A 10 23.35 25.98 -6.89
N THR A 11 23.36 25.99 -6.72
CA THR A 11 22.71 26.33 -6.25
C THR A 11 21.82 26.29 -6.09
N VAL A 12 21.85 26.19 -6.02
CA VAL A 12 21.16 26.17 -5.87
C VAL A 12 20.25 25.93 -5.60
N ILE A 13 20.22 25.67 -5.46
CA ILE A 13 19.46 25.50 -4.97
C ILE A 13 18.89 26.29 -4.46
N ASP A 14 18.87 26.75 -4.40
CA ASP A 14 18.52 27.61 -3.89
C ASP A 14 17.33 27.92 -3.98
N GLY A 15 16.88 27.41 -4.27
CA GLY A 15 15.53 27.69 -4.11
C GLY A 15 15.27 27.97 -2.69
N PRO A 16 14.36 28.80 -2.51
CA PRO A 16 14.03 29.16 -1.16
C PRO A 16 13.55 27.96 -0.42
N GLY A 17 13.87 27.88 0.72
CA GLY A 17 13.33 26.87 1.54
C GLY A 17 13.97 25.56 1.42
N TYR A 18 14.99 25.53 0.64
CA TYR A 18 15.51 24.37 0.66
C TYR A 18 16.35 24.20 1.61
N GLU A 19 16.49 24.16 2.45
CA GLU A 19 17.29 23.98 3.31
C GLU A 19 17.52 22.80 3.51
N TYR A 20 17.58 22.36 3.09
CA TYR A 20 17.85 21.52 3.48
C TYR A 20 18.58 20.53 3.13
N HIS A 21 19.53 20.28 3.51
CA HIS A 21 20.31 19.22 3.27
C HIS A 21 19.56 17.95 3.42
N ASP A 22 18.65 17.86 4.34
CA ASP A 22 17.81 16.69 4.52
C ASP A 22 16.98 16.42 3.32
N HIS A 23 16.82 17.43 2.49
CA HIS A 23 15.95 17.29 1.35
C HIS A 23 16.66 16.88 0.09
N VAL A 24 17.94 16.68 0.12
CA VAL A 24 18.65 16.33 -1.10
C VAL A 24 18.14 15.06 -1.74
N PRO A 25 17.91 13.97 -0.98
CA PRO A 25 17.34 12.77 -1.60
C PRO A 25 15.95 12.99 -2.15
N SER A 26 15.15 13.80 -1.47
CA SER A 26 13.81 14.11 -1.95
C SER A 26 13.85 14.90 -3.25
N LEU A 27 14.76 15.85 -3.34
CA LEU A 27 14.92 16.60 -4.57
C LEU A 27 15.28 15.69 -5.73
N TYR A 28 16.13 14.71 -5.48
CA TYR A 28 16.52 13.78 -6.52
C TYR A 28 15.31 12.97 -6.98
N VAL A 29 14.44 12.57 -6.07
CA VAL A 29 13.28 11.75 -6.40
C VAL A 29 12.20 12.55 -7.14
N PHE A 30 11.95 13.79 -6.69
CA PHE A 30 10.84 14.55 -7.24
C PHE A 30 11.23 15.46 -8.40
N ALA A 31 12.49 15.65 -8.63
CA ALA A 31 12.99 16.45 -9.75
C ALA A 31 14.02 15.65 -10.54
N PRO A 32 13.57 14.61 -11.22
CA PRO A 32 14.52 13.71 -11.90
C PRO A 32 15.37 14.39 -12.96
N HIS A 33 14.90 15.50 -13.48
CA HIS A 33 15.68 16.26 -14.46
C HIS A 33 16.72 17.17 -13.80
N TYR A 34 16.70 17.27 -12.46
CA TYR A 34 17.65 18.11 -11.76
C TYR A 34 19.01 17.43 -11.76
N HIS A 35 20.02 18.13 -12.17
CA HIS A 35 21.36 17.56 -12.25
C HIS A 35 22.03 17.58 -10.85
N VAL A 36 22.18 16.40 -10.27
CA VAL A 36 22.82 16.26 -8.96
C VAL A 36 24.33 16.09 -9.17
N PRO A 37 25.17 16.91 -8.58
CA PRO A 37 26.62 16.75 -8.70
C PRO A 37 27.11 15.37 -8.29
N LEU A 38 28.13 14.89 -8.95
CA LEU A 38 28.62 13.53 -8.79
C LEU A 38 29.00 13.19 -7.35
N TYR A 39 29.64 14.14 -6.65
CA TYR A 39 30.04 13.89 -5.28
C TYR A 39 28.83 13.67 -4.36
N LEU A 40 27.71 14.34 -4.62
CA LEU A 40 26.48 14.13 -3.86
C LEU A 40 25.84 12.81 -4.24
N GLN A 41 25.88 12.46 -5.51
CA GLN A 41 25.35 11.16 -5.95
C GLN A 41 26.07 10.03 -5.24
N ARG A 42 27.39 10.09 -5.14
CA ARG A 42 28.16 9.07 -4.43
C ARG A 42 27.79 9.01 -2.96
N ARG A 43 27.65 10.19 -2.34
CA ARG A 43 27.39 10.27 -0.91
C ARG A 43 26.03 9.71 -0.54
N PHE A 44 25.03 9.96 -1.37
CA PHE A 44 23.67 9.58 -1.04
C PHE A 44 23.19 8.35 -1.79
N LYS A 45 24.05 7.68 -2.52
CA LYS A 45 23.64 6.52 -3.32
C LYS A 45 22.96 5.45 -2.48
N GLY A 46 23.58 5.05 -1.37
CA GLY A 46 23.00 4.04 -0.50
C GLY A 46 21.69 4.47 0.12
N TYR A 47 21.57 5.75 0.43
CA TYR A 47 20.33 6.29 0.96
C TYR A 47 19.21 6.20 -0.07
N LEU A 48 19.49 6.59 -1.31
CA LEU A 48 18.49 6.56 -2.38
C LEU A 48 18.05 5.15 -2.70
N GLU A 49 19.00 4.21 -2.72
CA GLU A 49 18.67 2.81 -2.96
C GLU A 49 17.76 2.25 -1.88
N LYS A 50 18.02 2.60 -0.62
CA LYS A 50 17.17 2.16 0.48
C LYS A 50 15.78 2.77 0.40
N ALA A 51 15.71 4.04 0.02
CA ALA A 51 14.43 4.74 -0.11
C ALA A 51 13.59 4.13 -1.22
N GLU A 52 14.22 3.84 -2.37
CA GLU A 52 13.52 3.22 -3.49
C GLU A 52 13.03 1.83 -3.14
N LYS A 53 13.87 1.05 -2.44
CA LYS A 53 13.49 -0.29 -2.03
C LYS A 53 12.30 -0.25 -1.08
N LYS A 54 12.36 0.66 -0.10
CA LYS A 54 11.27 0.80 0.85
C LYS A 54 9.97 1.20 0.17
N GLN A 55 10.06 2.12 -0.79
CA GLN A 55 8.90 2.58 -1.52
C GLN A 55 8.26 1.43 -2.31
N LYS A 56 9.10 0.63 -2.99
CA LYS A 56 8.58 -0.52 -3.73
C LYS A 56 7.91 -1.53 -2.82
N GLU A 57 8.48 -1.77 -1.64
CA GLU A 57 7.88 -2.69 -0.68
C GLU A 57 6.53 -2.19 -0.19
N GLU A 58 6.41 -0.87 0.02
CA GLU A 58 5.15 -0.29 0.45
C GLU A 58 4.10 -0.33 -0.65
N GLU A 59 4.52 -0.07 -1.89
CA GLU A 59 3.61 -0.16 -3.04
C GLU A 59 3.11 -1.58 -3.23
N GLU A 60 4.00 -2.56 -3.03
CA GLU A 60 3.62 -3.95 -3.16
C GLU A 60 2.60 -4.35 -2.09
N LYS A 61 2.82 -3.92 -0.84
CA LYS A 61 1.88 -4.18 0.25
C LYS A 61 0.54 -3.54 -0.03
N ASP A 62 0.55 -2.29 -0.50
CA ASP A 62 -0.68 -1.58 -0.80
C ASP A 62 -1.45 -2.29 -1.92
N ARG A 63 -0.75 -2.80 -2.92
CA ARG A 63 -1.37 -3.54 -4.01
C ARG A 63 -2.06 -4.80 -3.49
N ILE A 64 -1.38 -5.53 -2.59
CA ILE A 64 -1.94 -6.75 -1.99
C ILE A 64 -3.23 -6.42 -1.24
N PHE A 65 -3.22 -5.36 -0.44
CA PHE A 65 -4.40 -4.98 0.32
C PHE A 65 -5.54 -4.49 -0.57
N ARG A 66 -5.24 -3.83 -1.68
CA ARG A 66 -6.26 -3.45 -2.65
C ARG A 66 -6.90 -4.66 -3.30
N GLN A 67 -6.08 -5.61 -3.73
CA GLN A 67 -6.59 -6.83 -4.33
C GLN A 67 -7.45 -7.63 -3.35
N ALA A 68 -7.03 -7.68 -2.09
CA ALA A 68 -7.81 -8.36 -1.07
C ALA A 68 -9.15 -7.64 -0.85
N HIS A 69 -9.14 -6.32 -0.87
CA HIS A 69 -10.37 -5.54 -0.72
C HIS A 69 -11.32 -5.81 -1.90
N ASP A 70 -10.77 -5.88 -3.11
CA ASP A 70 -11.60 -6.17 -4.28
C ASP A 70 -12.27 -7.53 -4.16
N CYS A 71 -11.64 -8.47 -3.45
CA CYS A 71 -12.22 -9.79 -3.22
C CYS A 71 -13.37 -9.79 -2.22
N SER A 72 -13.64 -8.67 -1.56
CA SER A 72 -14.81 -8.58 -0.68
C SER A 72 -16.07 -8.15 -1.42
N PHE A 73 -15.96 -7.91 -2.75
CA PHE A 73 -17.07 -7.40 -3.51
C PHE A 73 -17.54 -8.47 -4.48
N SER A 74 -18.83 -8.64 -4.66
CA SER A 74 -19.43 -9.59 -5.61
C SER A 74 -18.79 -10.97 -5.47
N ASN A 75 -18.67 -11.44 -4.24
CA ASN A 75 -17.78 -12.54 -3.92
C ASN A 75 -18.49 -13.85 -3.54
N LYS A 76 -19.77 -14.00 -3.86
CA LYS A 76 -20.51 -15.18 -3.44
C LYS A 76 -19.85 -16.48 -3.88
N GLU A 77 -19.44 -16.55 -5.16
CA GLU A 77 -18.80 -17.77 -5.66
C GLU A 77 -17.49 -18.09 -4.96
N GLN A 78 -16.72 -17.03 -4.65
CA GLN A 78 -15.47 -17.20 -3.93
C GLN A 78 -15.74 -17.73 -2.52
N ILE A 79 -16.75 -17.17 -1.86
CA ILE A 79 -17.12 -17.59 -0.51
C ILE A 79 -17.56 -19.05 -0.51
N GLU A 80 -18.36 -19.45 -1.49
CA GLU A 80 -18.84 -20.84 -1.55
C GLU A 80 -17.70 -21.83 -1.77
N LYS A 81 -16.62 -21.40 -2.41
CA LYS A 81 -15.46 -22.25 -2.65
C LYS A 81 -14.47 -22.22 -1.49
N SER A 82 -14.69 -21.38 -0.48
CA SER A 82 -13.79 -21.21 0.63
C SER A 82 -14.10 -22.16 1.76
N GLU A 83 -13.08 -22.52 2.53
CA GLU A 83 -13.28 -23.32 3.74
C GLU A 83 -13.48 -22.43 4.95
N LYS A 84 -12.88 -21.27 4.94
CA LYS A 84 -13.09 -20.29 6.01
C LYS A 84 -13.06 -18.88 5.45
N CYS A 85 -13.75 -18.00 6.14
CA CYS A 85 -13.89 -16.61 5.76
C CYS A 85 -13.51 -15.72 6.94
N GLY A 86 -13.22 -14.47 6.64
CA GLY A 86 -12.93 -13.51 7.67
C GLY A 86 -13.45 -12.14 7.29
N CYS A 87 -13.86 -11.40 8.29
CA CYS A 87 -14.31 -10.02 8.11
C CYS A 87 -13.21 -9.09 8.57
N PHE A 88 -12.75 -8.21 7.69
CA PHE A 88 -11.69 -7.29 8.08
C PHE A 88 -12.21 -6.03 8.78
N PHE A 89 -13.53 -5.93 8.98
CA PHE A 89 -14.06 -4.86 9.82
C PHE A 89 -14.07 -5.28 11.29
N CYS A 90 -14.72 -6.41 11.61
CA CYS A 90 -14.78 -6.86 13.02
C CYS A 90 -13.66 -7.82 13.40
N GLY A 91 -12.99 -8.41 12.40
CA GLY A 91 -11.87 -9.31 12.65
C GLY A 91 -12.26 -10.74 12.96
N GLU A 92 -13.55 -11.10 12.82
CA GLU A 92 -13.98 -12.45 13.11
C GLU A 92 -13.69 -13.38 11.93
N ILE A 93 -13.36 -14.63 12.28
CA ILE A 93 -13.12 -15.69 11.30
C ILE A 93 -14.21 -16.74 11.49
N PHE A 94 -14.84 -17.15 10.40
CA PHE A 94 -16.01 -18.02 10.47
C PHE A 94 -16.09 -18.90 9.23
N SER A 95 -17.00 -19.87 9.25
CA SER A 95 -17.25 -20.75 8.12
C SER A 95 -18.17 -20.06 7.11
N PRO A 96 -18.01 -20.35 5.82
CA PRO A 96 -18.95 -19.82 4.81
C PRO A 96 -20.41 -20.15 5.11
N SER A 97 -20.65 -21.27 5.77
CA SER A 97 -22.02 -21.70 6.10
C SER A 97 -22.70 -20.79 7.13
N GLU A 98 -21.93 -19.96 7.82
CA GLU A 98 -22.50 -19.03 8.80
C GLU A 98 -23.04 -17.76 8.15
N ILE A 99 -22.71 -17.52 6.89
CA ILE A 99 -23.18 -16.34 6.17
C ILE A 99 -24.61 -16.57 5.73
N THR A 100 -25.51 -15.74 6.18
CA THR A 100 -26.92 -15.85 5.87
C THR A 100 -27.39 -14.77 4.92
N ASP A 101 -26.71 -13.65 4.90
CA ASP A 101 -27.17 -12.49 4.18
C ASP A 101 -26.17 -12.05 3.12
N TYR A 102 -26.69 -11.61 2.00
CA TYR A 102 -25.92 -11.14 0.87
C TYR A 102 -26.56 -9.87 0.32
N LEU A 103 -25.72 -8.92 -0.03
CA LEU A 103 -26.20 -7.73 -0.74
C LEU A 103 -26.61 -8.15 -2.16
N PRO A 104 -27.63 -7.49 -2.71
CA PRO A 104 -28.17 -7.86 -4.02
C PRO A 104 -27.35 -7.33 -5.19
N ASP A 105 -26.05 -7.52 -5.11
CA ASP A 105 -25.16 -7.21 -6.22
C ASP A 105 -25.19 -8.33 -7.25
N GLU A 106 -24.51 -8.15 -8.33
CA GLU A 106 -24.44 -9.11 -9.42
C GLU A 106 -22.97 -9.40 -9.76
N PRO A 107 -22.35 -10.47 -9.24
CA PRO A 107 -22.87 -11.44 -8.25
C PRO A 107 -23.06 -10.87 -6.86
N PRO A 108 -23.80 -11.58 -6.00
CA PRO A 108 -24.04 -11.05 -4.65
C PRO A 108 -22.79 -10.92 -3.80
N THR A 109 -22.82 -9.94 -2.91
CA THR A 109 -21.72 -9.68 -1.98
C THR A 109 -22.08 -10.20 -0.60
N ALA A 110 -21.18 -10.96 0.03
CA ALA A 110 -21.44 -11.55 1.35
C ALA A 110 -21.36 -10.51 2.44
N GLU A 111 -22.29 -10.58 3.40
CA GLU A 111 -22.25 -9.75 4.59
C GLU A 111 -21.77 -10.57 5.78
N CYS A 112 -21.05 -9.94 6.65
CA CYS A 112 -20.53 -10.60 7.85
C CYS A 112 -21.67 -10.98 8.79
N PRO A 113 -21.73 -12.24 9.25
CA PRO A 113 -22.83 -12.63 10.15
C PRO A 113 -22.73 -12.01 11.54
N PHE A 114 -21.61 -11.35 11.87
CA PHE A 114 -21.41 -10.77 13.18
C PHE A 114 -21.60 -9.25 13.20
N CYS A 115 -21.13 -8.55 12.18
CA CYS A 115 -21.22 -7.07 12.17
C CYS A 115 -22.03 -6.54 10.98
N TYR A 116 -22.44 -7.42 10.08
CA TYR A 116 -23.30 -7.08 8.93
C TYR A 116 -22.64 -6.09 7.97
N THR A 117 -21.32 -6.10 7.92
CA THR A 117 -20.56 -5.25 6.99
C THR A 117 -20.14 -6.11 5.79
N ASP A 118 -20.07 -5.52 4.63
CA ASP A 118 -19.66 -6.19 3.39
C ASP A 118 -18.13 -6.27 3.27
N SER A 119 -17.48 -6.65 4.35
CA SER A 119 -16.02 -6.71 4.43
C SER A 119 -15.52 -8.14 4.62
N VAL A 120 -16.13 -9.07 3.90
CA VAL A 120 -15.84 -10.50 4.05
C VAL A 120 -14.99 -10.99 2.89
N ILE A 121 -13.91 -11.72 3.20
CA ILE A 121 -13.13 -12.41 2.17
C ILE A 121 -12.95 -13.85 2.59
N GLY A 122 -12.84 -14.74 1.60
CA GLY A 122 -12.65 -16.16 1.84
C GLY A 122 -11.25 -16.60 1.49
N ASP A 123 -10.83 -17.76 1.99
CA ASP A 123 -9.50 -18.28 1.70
C ASP A 123 -9.35 -18.72 0.24
N ALA A 124 -10.45 -18.94 -0.47
CA ALA A 124 -10.39 -19.20 -1.90
C ALA A 124 -9.90 -17.99 -2.71
N SER A 125 -9.85 -16.81 -2.10
CA SER A 125 -9.29 -15.63 -2.75
C SER A 125 -7.77 -15.72 -2.91
N GLY A 126 -7.13 -16.63 -2.18
CA GLY A 126 -5.69 -16.74 -2.18
C GLY A 126 -5.00 -15.92 -1.08
N PHE A 127 -5.75 -15.13 -0.33
CA PHE A 127 -5.20 -14.34 0.76
C PHE A 127 -5.33 -15.08 2.08
N PRO A 128 -4.40 -14.89 3.02
CA PRO A 128 -4.46 -15.60 4.29
C PRO A 128 -5.59 -15.06 5.17
N ILE A 129 -6.43 -15.97 5.65
CA ILE A 129 -7.53 -15.59 6.53
C ILE A 129 -7.04 -15.77 7.97
N THR A 130 -6.30 -14.76 8.45
CA THR A 130 -5.74 -14.77 9.80
C THR A 130 -6.10 -13.47 10.50
N LYS A 131 -6.10 -13.51 11.83
CA LYS A 131 -6.40 -12.30 12.62
C LYS A 131 -5.44 -11.17 12.29
N ASP A 132 -4.17 -11.50 12.05
CA ASP A 132 -3.16 -10.51 11.74
C ASP A 132 -3.43 -9.83 10.40
N PHE A 133 -3.74 -10.62 9.37
CA PHE A 133 -4.02 -10.06 8.05
C PHE A 133 -5.28 -9.20 8.07
N LEU A 134 -6.33 -9.69 8.75
CA LEU A 134 -7.58 -8.96 8.86
C LEU A 134 -7.39 -7.63 9.61
N LYS A 135 -6.54 -7.64 10.64
CA LYS A 135 -6.24 -6.42 11.38
C LYS A 135 -5.51 -5.40 10.51
N LYS A 136 -4.59 -5.87 9.67
CA LYS A 136 -3.88 -4.97 8.75
C LYS A 136 -4.83 -4.41 7.70
N MET A 137 -5.74 -5.23 7.20
CA MET A 137 -6.77 -4.78 6.27
C MET A 137 -7.65 -3.71 6.92
N LYS A 138 -8.07 -3.94 8.16
CA LYS A 138 -8.88 -2.96 8.86
C LYS A 138 -8.14 -1.63 8.97
N LYS A 139 -6.89 -1.67 9.36
CA LYS A 139 -6.10 -0.45 9.52
C LYS A 139 -5.95 0.30 8.21
N ARG A 140 -5.98 -0.42 7.08
CA ARG A 140 -5.81 0.20 5.76
C ARG A 140 -7.10 0.85 5.26
N TRP A 141 -8.25 0.26 5.59
CA TRP A 141 -9.51 0.66 4.97
C TRP A 141 -10.50 1.34 5.93
N PHE A 142 -10.28 1.22 7.23
CA PHE A 142 -11.09 1.84 8.26
C PHE A 142 -10.23 2.54 9.31
#